data_f1ce48f4a73ea22fb0d6544e25fe904f
#
_entry.id   f1ce48f4a73ea22fb0d6544e25fe904f
#
_cell.length_a   1.000
_cell.length_b   1.000
_cell.length_c   1.000
_cell.angle_alpha   90.00
_cell.angle_beta   90.00
_cell.angle_gamma   90.00
#
_symmetry.space_group_name_H-M   'P 1'
#
loop_
_entity.id
_entity.type
_entity.pdbx_description
1 polymer ?
#
loop_
_entity_poly.entity_id
_entity_poly.type
_entity_poly.pdbx_seq_one_letter_code
_entity_poly.pdbx_strand_id
1 'polypeptide(L)'
;MKTKVLFIHNPRTAGTSIQRSGICFGTRFDGLKPAIRKQMDLDPNAPMIMGPIMQRAAEKHIPYHFLDKSFTDRYDKVFTIVRNPWAKLVSLFEHGHRLFDRTVNTPYHQPIMEWDDFINNIDTFIMTSNFYWNHAYDQQASQHNWLNPKYVDVLRYENLQADLNDYFDSEICLGSENSSSTKRHYTEYYTREQRNKVAENFWLDINYFGFTFESGATQNYWKKQ
;
A
#
# COMPACT_ATOMS: atom_id res chain seq x y z
N MET A 1 17.10 -17.75 -17.95
CA MET A 1 16.46 -16.42 -18.07
C MET A 1 16.30 -15.82 -16.67
N LYS A 2 16.41 -14.49 -16.52
CA LYS A 2 16.19 -13.85 -15.22
C LYS A 2 14.68 -13.84 -14.91
N THR A 3 14.26 -14.32 -13.75
CA THR A 3 12.86 -14.36 -13.29
C THR A 3 12.27 -12.96 -13.33
N LYS A 4 11.14 -12.80 -14.01
CA LYS A 4 10.40 -11.54 -14.06
C LYS A 4 9.40 -11.50 -12.93
N VAL A 5 9.50 -10.51 -12.06
CA VAL A 5 8.67 -10.39 -10.86
C VAL A 5 7.85 -9.11 -10.91
N LEU A 6 6.53 -9.21 -10.72
CA LEU A 6 5.62 -8.07 -10.60
C LEU A 6 5.39 -7.75 -9.13
N PHE A 7 5.49 -6.48 -8.78
CA PHE A 7 5.16 -5.95 -7.47
C PHE A 7 3.83 -5.21 -7.47
N ILE A 8 2.89 -5.67 -6.65
CA ILE A 8 1.63 -4.98 -6.37
C ILE A 8 1.88 -4.03 -5.20
N HIS A 9 2.01 -2.76 -5.49
CA HIS A 9 2.41 -1.75 -4.52
C HIS A 9 1.24 -1.35 -3.60
N ASN A 10 1.04 -2.06 -2.52
CA ASN A 10 0.18 -1.64 -1.43
C ASN A 10 0.77 -0.36 -0.77
N PRO A 11 0.00 0.72 -0.59
CA PRO A 11 0.50 1.96 -0.02
C PRO A 11 1.08 1.80 1.40
N ARG A 12 2.17 2.52 1.71
CA ARG A 12 2.82 2.59 3.03
C ARG A 12 3.46 1.28 3.52
N THR A 13 3.86 0.42 2.58
CA THR A 13 4.53 -0.87 2.85
C THR A 13 5.91 -0.98 2.21
N ALA A 14 6.74 0.06 2.27
CA ALA A 14 8.08 0.16 1.68
C ALA A 14 8.14 0.16 0.14
N GLY A 15 7.03 0.34 -0.56
CA GLY A 15 6.99 0.20 -2.02
C GLY A 15 7.95 1.10 -2.79
N THR A 16 8.28 2.30 -2.29
CA THR A 16 9.27 3.18 -2.93
C THR A 16 10.67 2.56 -2.91
N SER A 17 11.09 1.99 -1.78
CA SER A 17 12.39 1.32 -1.65
C SER A 17 12.46 0.08 -2.56
N ILE A 18 11.38 -0.70 -2.63
CA ILE A 18 11.27 -1.86 -3.51
C ILE A 18 11.39 -1.47 -4.99
N GLN A 19 10.66 -0.47 -5.42
CA GLN A 19 10.70 -0.03 -6.83
C GLN A 19 12.05 0.54 -7.23
N ARG A 20 12.72 1.27 -6.33
CA ARG A 20 14.05 1.84 -6.58
C ARG A 20 15.17 0.82 -6.57
N SER A 21 15.00 -0.31 -5.90
CA SER A 21 16.00 -1.39 -5.92
C SER A 21 16.16 -2.07 -7.28
N GLY A 22 15.17 -1.92 -8.18
CA GLY A 22 15.20 -2.52 -9.52
C GLY A 22 15.03 -4.04 -9.54
N ILE A 23 14.62 -4.66 -8.42
CA ILE A 23 14.45 -6.12 -8.32
C ILE A 23 13.16 -6.63 -8.97
N CYS A 24 12.19 -5.73 -9.23
CA CYS A 24 10.88 -6.09 -9.75
C CYS A 24 10.34 -5.01 -10.69
N PHE A 25 9.25 -5.34 -11.38
CA PHE A 25 8.45 -4.42 -12.18
C PHE A 25 7.26 -3.93 -11.36
N GLY A 26 6.87 -2.67 -11.55
CA GLY A 26 5.65 -2.12 -10.96
C GLY A 26 4.43 -2.28 -11.87
N THR A 27 3.26 -2.01 -11.32
CA THR A 27 2.01 -1.91 -12.08
C THR A 27 2.01 -0.69 -13.00
N ARG A 28 1.19 -0.75 -14.07
CA ARG A 28 1.06 0.32 -15.07
C ARG A 28 -0.37 0.36 -15.60
N PHE A 29 -0.80 1.51 -16.13
CA PHE A 29 -2.14 1.68 -16.71
C PHE A 29 -2.39 0.80 -17.93
N ASP A 30 -1.37 0.47 -18.71
CA ASP A 30 -1.51 -0.47 -19.83
C ASP A 30 -1.82 -1.90 -19.38
N GLY A 31 -1.59 -2.21 -18.10
CA GLY A 31 -1.97 -3.48 -17.47
C GLY A 31 -3.41 -3.55 -16.98
N LEU A 32 -4.18 -2.46 -17.01
CA LEU A 32 -5.56 -2.44 -16.52
C LEU A 32 -6.50 -3.24 -17.45
N LYS A 33 -7.49 -3.89 -16.84
CA LYS A 33 -8.62 -4.47 -17.58
C LYS A 33 -9.30 -3.39 -18.43
N PRO A 34 -9.73 -3.72 -19.67
CA PRO A 34 -10.37 -2.75 -20.57
C PRO A 34 -11.58 -2.03 -19.94
N ALA A 35 -12.40 -2.75 -19.17
CA ALA A 35 -13.55 -2.17 -18.49
C ALA A 35 -13.15 -1.11 -17.44
N ILE A 36 -12.08 -1.37 -16.67
CA ILE A 36 -11.55 -0.42 -15.69
C ILE A 36 -10.97 0.80 -16.39
N ARG A 37 -10.19 0.60 -17.46
CA ARG A 37 -9.64 1.69 -18.27
C ARG A 37 -10.75 2.58 -18.82
N LYS A 38 -11.80 1.98 -19.39
CA LYS A 38 -12.96 2.73 -19.91
C LYS A 38 -13.65 3.55 -18.82
N GLN A 39 -13.82 2.99 -17.63
CA GLN A 39 -14.40 3.70 -16.49
C GLN A 39 -13.55 4.90 -16.08
N MET A 40 -12.22 4.76 -16.09
CA MET A 40 -11.31 5.86 -15.79
C MET A 40 -11.37 6.99 -16.83
N ASP A 41 -11.51 6.66 -18.10
CA ASP A 41 -11.62 7.65 -19.19
C ASP A 41 -12.92 8.46 -19.10
N LEU A 42 -13.96 7.92 -18.46
CA LEU A 42 -15.26 8.58 -18.27
C LEU A 42 -15.37 9.36 -16.95
N ASP A 43 -14.46 9.12 -16.00
CA ASP A 43 -14.44 9.82 -14.72
C ASP A 43 -13.73 11.17 -14.87
N PRO A 44 -14.44 12.31 -14.65
CA PRO A 44 -13.81 13.63 -14.69
C PRO A 44 -12.71 13.83 -13.64
N ASN A 45 -12.66 12.98 -12.60
CA ASN A 45 -11.60 12.95 -11.61
C ASN A 45 -10.52 11.90 -11.93
N ALA A 46 -10.61 11.28 -13.10
CA ALA A 46 -9.63 10.25 -13.49
C ALA A 46 -8.20 10.81 -13.56
N PRO A 47 -7.20 9.96 -13.35
CA PRO A 47 -5.79 10.36 -13.35
C PRO A 47 -5.32 11.08 -14.61
N MET A 48 -6.03 10.96 -15.72
CA MET A 48 -5.70 11.64 -16.99
C MET A 48 -5.82 13.18 -16.92
N ILE A 49 -6.62 13.70 -15.98
CA ILE A 49 -6.72 15.15 -15.72
C ILE A 49 -5.61 15.63 -14.79
N MET A 50 -4.92 14.71 -14.13
CA MET A 50 -3.82 14.99 -13.25
C MET A 50 -2.52 15.14 -14.04
N GLY A 51 -1.68 16.08 -13.65
CA GLY A 51 -0.36 16.24 -14.25
C GLY A 51 0.49 14.94 -14.15
N PRO A 52 1.58 14.85 -14.94
CA PRO A 52 2.40 13.62 -15.09
C PRO A 52 2.90 13.00 -13.77
N ILE A 53 3.11 13.80 -12.73
CA ILE A 53 3.58 13.34 -11.42
C ILE A 53 2.49 12.52 -10.73
N MET A 54 1.25 13.00 -10.79
CA MET A 54 0.11 12.35 -10.15
C MET A 54 -0.28 11.07 -10.88
N GLN A 55 -0.21 11.08 -12.21
CA GLN A 55 -0.42 9.88 -13.04
C GLN A 55 0.55 8.76 -12.67
N ARG A 56 1.85 9.07 -12.53
CA ARG A 56 2.87 8.09 -12.10
C ARG A 56 2.60 7.55 -10.69
N ALA A 57 2.07 8.37 -9.79
CA ALA A 57 1.70 7.93 -8.46
C ALA A 57 0.53 6.94 -8.51
N ALA A 58 -0.49 7.21 -9.32
CA ALA A 58 -1.63 6.33 -9.49
C ALA A 58 -1.25 4.98 -10.13
N GLU A 59 -0.41 4.98 -11.17
CA GLU A 59 0.09 3.76 -11.81
C GLU A 59 0.77 2.78 -10.84
N LYS A 60 1.43 3.30 -9.81
CA LYS A 60 2.12 2.47 -8.81
C LYS A 60 1.17 1.70 -7.91
N HIS A 61 -0.04 2.20 -7.71
CA HIS A 61 -0.98 1.72 -6.71
C HIS A 61 -2.20 1.05 -7.34
N ILE A 62 -1.99 0.14 -8.29
CA ILE A 62 -3.06 -0.64 -8.93
C ILE A 62 -3.21 -1.98 -8.19
N PRO A 63 -4.38 -2.26 -7.58
CA PRO A 63 -4.67 -3.56 -6.98
C PRO A 63 -4.66 -4.68 -8.03
N TYR A 64 -4.26 -5.89 -7.61
CA TYR A 64 -4.14 -7.04 -8.52
C TYR A 64 -5.43 -7.33 -9.30
N HIS A 65 -6.58 -7.22 -8.66
CA HIS A 65 -7.86 -7.55 -9.29
C HIS A 65 -8.27 -6.58 -10.41
N PHE A 66 -7.63 -5.41 -10.53
CA PHE A 66 -7.82 -4.47 -11.65
C PHE A 66 -6.93 -4.78 -12.84
N LEU A 67 -5.91 -5.60 -12.66
CA LEU A 67 -4.99 -5.96 -13.75
C LEU A 67 -5.62 -6.99 -14.67
N ASP A 68 -5.33 -6.86 -15.95
CA ASP A 68 -5.67 -7.84 -16.99
C ASP A 68 -4.79 -9.07 -16.85
N LYS A 69 -5.36 -10.24 -17.13
CA LYS A 69 -4.61 -11.50 -17.08
C LYS A 69 -3.44 -11.52 -18.08
N SER A 70 -3.64 -10.98 -19.27
CA SER A 70 -2.58 -10.90 -20.29
C SER A 70 -1.39 -10.03 -19.86
N PHE A 71 -1.61 -9.09 -18.94
CA PHE A 71 -0.53 -8.31 -18.35
C PHE A 71 0.20 -9.12 -17.27
N THR A 72 -0.55 -9.73 -16.35
CA THR A 72 0.05 -10.50 -15.24
C THR A 72 0.77 -11.76 -15.70
N ASP A 73 0.32 -12.43 -16.77
CA ASP A 73 0.96 -13.60 -17.36
C ASP A 73 2.36 -13.33 -17.98
N ARG A 74 2.77 -12.08 -18.05
CA ARG A 74 4.14 -11.70 -18.49
C ARG A 74 5.20 -11.91 -17.40
N TYR A 75 4.75 -12.20 -16.16
CA TYR A 75 5.60 -12.30 -14.97
C TYR A 75 5.56 -13.72 -14.42
N ASP A 76 6.72 -14.20 -13.99
CA ASP A 76 6.88 -15.52 -13.41
C ASP A 76 6.37 -15.60 -11.98
N LYS A 77 6.44 -14.46 -11.27
CA LYS A 77 5.99 -14.29 -9.88
C LYS A 77 5.32 -12.93 -9.69
N VAL A 78 4.33 -12.88 -8.79
CA VAL A 78 3.67 -11.64 -8.39
C VAL A 78 3.68 -11.57 -6.87
N PHE A 79 4.10 -10.46 -6.29
CA PHE A 79 4.08 -10.28 -4.84
C PHE A 79 3.56 -8.92 -4.40
N THR A 80 3.15 -8.86 -3.15
CA THR A 80 2.84 -7.64 -2.43
C THR A 80 3.48 -7.67 -1.05
N ILE A 81 3.48 -6.53 -0.37
CA ILE A 81 3.92 -6.42 1.02
C ILE A 81 2.74 -5.97 1.86
N VAL A 82 2.53 -6.64 2.99
CA VAL A 82 1.55 -6.24 3.99
C VAL A 82 2.26 -5.74 5.25
N ARG A 83 1.61 -4.85 5.96
CA ARG A 83 2.13 -4.20 7.17
C ARG A 83 1.07 -4.21 8.26
N ASN A 84 1.50 -4.31 9.51
CA ASN A 84 0.64 -4.13 10.66
C ASN A 84 -0.28 -2.90 10.48
N PRO A 85 -1.62 -3.04 10.56
CA PRO A 85 -2.56 -1.95 10.27
C PRO A 85 -2.32 -0.70 11.11
N TRP A 86 -2.04 -0.85 12.39
CA TRP A 86 -1.74 0.28 13.29
C TRP A 86 -0.45 1.00 12.89
N ALA A 87 0.62 0.26 12.60
CA ALA A 87 1.87 0.84 12.11
C ALA A 87 1.72 1.49 10.72
N LYS A 88 0.86 0.93 9.86
CA LYS A 88 0.53 1.49 8.54
C LYS A 88 -0.16 2.85 8.66
N LEU A 89 -1.13 3.00 9.58
CA LEU A 89 -1.84 4.25 9.81
C LEU A 89 -0.93 5.35 10.36
N VAL A 90 -0.07 5.05 11.34
CA VAL A 90 0.93 6.01 11.80
C VAL A 90 1.83 6.45 10.63
N SER A 91 2.28 5.50 9.80
CA SER A 91 3.06 5.86 8.60
C SER A 91 2.29 6.72 7.59
N LEU A 92 0.98 6.55 7.49
CA LEU A 92 0.12 7.38 6.64
C LEU A 92 -0.01 8.80 7.20
N PHE A 93 -0.30 8.92 8.48
CA PHE A 93 -0.38 10.19 9.21
C PHE A 93 0.91 11.01 9.08
N GLU A 94 2.04 10.42 9.43
CA GLU A 94 3.36 11.05 9.31
C GLU A 94 3.73 11.45 7.88
N HIS A 95 3.27 10.69 6.91
CA HIS A 95 3.47 11.02 5.50
C HIS A 95 2.64 12.22 5.07
N GLY A 96 1.41 12.31 5.51
CA GLY A 96 0.52 13.46 5.27
C GLY A 96 1.16 14.76 5.76
N HIS A 97 1.66 14.78 7.00
CA HIS A 97 2.37 15.94 7.57
C HIS A 97 3.58 16.35 6.72
N ARG A 98 4.42 15.40 6.31
CA ARG A 98 5.60 15.71 5.48
C ARG A 98 5.26 16.26 4.10
N LEU A 99 4.17 15.82 3.50
CA LEU A 99 3.71 16.34 2.23
C LEU A 99 3.17 17.74 2.36
N PHE A 100 2.48 18.05 3.44
CA PHE A 100 1.96 19.38 3.72
C PHE A 100 3.08 20.40 3.84
N ASP A 101 4.13 20.10 4.60
CA ASP A 101 5.29 20.98 4.79
C ASP A 101 6.02 21.32 3.47
N ARG A 102 5.93 20.43 2.47
CA ARG A 102 6.65 20.58 1.21
C ARG A 102 5.86 21.26 0.09
N THR A 103 4.53 21.34 0.22
CA THR A 103 3.68 21.66 -0.92
C THR A 103 2.47 22.52 -0.53
N VAL A 104 2.72 23.60 0.18
CA VAL A 104 1.74 24.51 0.80
C VAL A 104 0.62 25.05 -0.11
N ASN A 105 0.64 24.80 -1.42
CA ASN A 105 -0.28 25.43 -2.37
C ASN A 105 -0.94 24.47 -3.38
N THR A 106 -1.14 23.21 -3.07
CA THR A 106 -1.89 22.34 -3.99
C THR A 106 -3.28 22.02 -3.45
N PRO A 107 -4.33 22.00 -4.30
CA PRO A 107 -5.72 21.76 -3.90
C PRO A 107 -5.96 20.35 -3.34
N TYR A 108 -4.92 19.55 -3.24
CA TYR A 108 -4.95 18.14 -2.80
C TYR A 108 -4.45 17.94 -1.38
N HIS A 109 -4.18 19.04 -0.64
CA HIS A 109 -3.72 18.96 0.73
C HIS A 109 -4.89 18.89 1.69
N GLN A 110 -4.92 17.81 2.40
CA GLN A 110 -5.70 17.76 3.62
C GLN A 110 -5.01 18.66 4.65
N PRO A 111 -5.78 19.42 5.46
CA PRO A 111 -5.20 20.24 6.52
C PRO A 111 -4.34 19.37 7.44
N ILE A 112 -3.29 19.96 8.01
CA ILE A 112 -2.56 19.33 9.12
C ILE A 112 -3.61 19.00 10.16
N MET A 113 -3.69 17.74 10.50
CA MET A 113 -4.69 17.20 11.43
C MET A 113 -3.95 16.62 12.61
N GLU A 114 -4.47 16.87 13.81
CA GLU A 114 -3.97 16.20 15.00
C GLU A 114 -4.27 14.70 14.93
N TRP A 115 -3.48 13.92 15.65
CA TRP A 115 -3.61 12.45 15.64
C TRP A 115 -5.01 11.97 16.02
N ASP A 116 -5.60 12.58 17.04
CA ASP A 116 -6.94 12.21 17.52
C ASP A 116 -8.01 12.47 16.45
N ASP A 117 -7.93 13.58 15.75
CA ASP A 117 -8.84 13.89 14.63
C ASP A 117 -8.65 12.92 13.48
N PHE A 118 -7.40 12.56 13.16
CA PHE A 118 -7.10 11.57 12.11
C PHE A 118 -7.73 10.22 12.43
N ILE A 119 -7.56 9.70 13.64
CA ILE A 119 -8.12 8.41 14.03
C ILE A 119 -9.64 8.47 14.20
N ASN A 120 -10.20 9.56 14.68
CA ASN A 120 -11.64 9.71 14.79
C ASN A 120 -12.35 9.75 13.44
N ASN A 121 -11.66 10.22 12.41
CA ASN A 121 -12.18 10.29 11.04
C ASN A 121 -11.52 9.26 10.11
N ILE A 122 -11.04 8.14 10.64
CA ILE A 122 -10.25 7.14 9.90
C ILE A 122 -10.96 6.65 8.65
N ASP A 123 -12.27 6.46 8.69
CA ASP A 123 -13.06 6.01 7.56
C ASP A 123 -13.02 7.02 6.42
N THR A 124 -13.25 8.28 6.72
CA THR A 124 -13.17 9.38 5.76
C THR A 124 -11.76 9.54 5.21
N PHE A 125 -10.74 9.40 6.05
CA PHE A 125 -9.33 9.54 5.67
C PHE A 125 -8.84 8.41 4.79
N ILE A 126 -9.22 7.20 5.09
CA ILE A 126 -8.93 6.04 4.27
C ILE A 126 -9.57 6.22 2.89
N MET A 127 -10.81 6.71 2.85
CA MET A 127 -11.51 7.00 1.62
C MET A 127 -10.84 8.12 0.82
N THR A 128 -10.41 9.19 1.43
CA THR A 128 -9.86 10.37 0.72
C THR A 128 -8.37 10.26 0.41
N SER A 129 -7.58 9.56 1.19
CA SER A 129 -6.15 9.39 0.93
C SER A 129 -5.83 8.51 -0.28
N ASN A 130 -6.82 7.76 -0.74
CA ASN A 130 -6.76 6.99 -1.97
C ASN A 130 -7.40 7.73 -3.15
N PHE A 131 -7.23 8.98 -3.24
CA PHE A 131 -7.80 9.96 -4.16
C PHE A 131 -7.96 9.51 -5.62
N TYR A 132 -7.22 8.52 -6.07
CA TYR A 132 -7.19 8.11 -7.47
C TYR A 132 -8.25 7.10 -7.89
N TRP A 133 -8.99 6.53 -6.93
CA TRP A 133 -9.85 5.39 -7.20
C TRP A 133 -11.24 5.51 -6.54
N ASN A 134 -11.87 6.68 -6.66
CA ASN A 134 -13.09 7.09 -5.95
C ASN A 134 -14.30 6.17 -6.02
N HIS A 135 -14.31 5.15 -6.87
CA HIS A 135 -15.46 4.25 -7.02
C HIS A 135 -15.18 2.79 -6.60
N ALA A 136 -13.98 2.51 -6.09
CA ALA A 136 -13.61 1.18 -5.64
C ALA A 136 -13.24 1.13 -4.15
N TYR A 137 -13.58 2.17 -3.39
CA TYR A 137 -12.91 2.54 -2.15
C TYR A 137 -13.36 1.83 -0.89
N ASP A 138 -14.58 1.41 -0.77
CA ASP A 138 -15.07 0.68 0.41
C ASP A 138 -14.24 -0.56 0.73
N GLN A 139 -13.39 -0.95 -0.20
CA GLN A 139 -12.58 -2.16 -0.11
C GLN A 139 -11.07 -1.94 -0.01
N GLN A 140 -10.56 -0.72 -0.20
CA GLN A 140 -9.11 -0.50 -0.32
C GLN A 140 -8.40 -0.21 1.00
N ALA A 141 -9.12 0.08 2.06
CA ALA A 141 -8.55 0.16 3.39
C ALA A 141 -7.87 -1.16 3.76
N SER A 142 -8.51 -2.27 3.43
CA SER A 142 -7.98 -3.61 3.66
C SER A 142 -6.87 -3.96 2.67
N GLN A 143 -5.74 -4.40 3.18
CA GLN A 143 -4.61 -4.87 2.40
C GLN A 143 -4.93 -6.18 1.66
N HIS A 144 -5.82 -6.98 2.25
CA HIS A 144 -6.35 -8.19 1.63
C HIS A 144 -6.97 -7.90 0.25
N ASN A 145 -7.60 -6.74 0.06
CA ASN A 145 -8.24 -6.39 -1.19
C ASN A 145 -7.24 -5.98 -2.31
N TRP A 146 -5.96 -5.83 -1.98
CA TRP A 146 -4.89 -5.56 -2.95
C TRP A 146 -4.36 -6.81 -3.62
N LEU A 147 -4.68 -7.97 -3.11
CA LEU A 147 -4.14 -9.24 -3.57
C LEU A 147 -5.22 -10.20 -4.06
N ASN A 148 -4.79 -11.23 -4.74
CA ASN A 148 -5.54 -12.45 -4.93
C ASN A 148 -4.69 -13.58 -4.31
N PRO A 149 -5.15 -14.23 -3.23
CA PRO A 149 -4.35 -15.22 -2.50
C PRO A 149 -3.82 -16.39 -3.35
N LYS A 150 -4.48 -16.64 -4.49
CA LYS A 150 -4.07 -17.71 -5.42
C LYS A 150 -2.87 -17.32 -6.29
N TYR A 151 -2.66 -16.02 -6.54
CA TYR A 151 -1.73 -15.55 -7.57
C TYR A 151 -0.71 -14.54 -7.05
N VAL A 152 -0.88 -14.03 -5.83
CA VAL A 152 -0.03 -12.98 -5.26
C VAL A 152 0.59 -13.47 -3.97
N ASP A 153 1.90 -13.60 -3.97
CA ASP A 153 2.68 -13.92 -2.79
C ASP A 153 2.72 -12.72 -1.84
N VAL A 154 2.65 -12.95 -0.55
CA VAL A 154 2.58 -11.91 0.48
C VAL A 154 3.87 -11.90 1.28
N LEU A 155 4.61 -10.80 1.29
CA LEU A 155 5.76 -10.57 2.16
C LEU A 155 5.39 -9.65 3.32
N ARG A 156 6.10 -9.77 4.43
CA ARG A 156 5.83 -9.03 5.66
C ARG A 156 6.72 -7.80 5.76
N TYR A 157 6.13 -6.64 5.98
CA TYR A 157 6.90 -5.42 6.22
C TYR A 157 7.81 -5.53 7.45
N GLU A 158 7.30 -6.12 8.53
CA GLU A 158 8.00 -6.27 9.80
C GLU A 158 9.20 -7.25 9.71
N ASN A 159 9.24 -8.07 8.67
CA ASN A 159 10.33 -9.02 8.39
C ASN A 159 10.89 -8.85 6.98
N LEU A 160 10.77 -7.66 6.40
CA LEU A 160 10.93 -7.40 4.98
C LEU A 160 12.27 -7.84 4.41
N GLN A 161 13.37 -7.56 5.12
CA GLN A 161 14.69 -7.90 4.62
C GLN A 161 14.88 -9.42 4.48
N ALA A 162 14.46 -10.18 5.50
CA ALA A 162 14.55 -11.63 5.48
C ALA A 162 13.59 -12.23 4.43
N ASP A 163 12.35 -11.76 4.41
CA ASP A 163 11.35 -12.24 3.44
C ASP A 163 11.79 -11.98 1.99
N LEU A 164 12.41 -10.83 1.70
CA LEU A 164 12.93 -10.53 0.36
C LEU A 164 14.11 -11.43 -0.01
N ASN A 165 15.07 -11.59 0.90
CA ASN A 165 16.23 -12.45 0.63
C ASN A 165 15.81 -13.88 0.33
N ASP A 166 14.87 -14.41 1.11
CA ASP A 166 14.33 -15.75 0.90
C ASP A 166 13.52 -15.85 -0.40
N TYR A 167 12.67 -14.86 -0.69
CA TYR A 167 11.81 -14.84 -1.87
C TYR A 167 12.58 -14.79 -3.18
N PHE A 168 13.65 -13.98 -3.22
CA PHE A 168 14.51 -13.81 -4.39
C PHE A 168 15.73 -14.76 -4.41
N ASP A 169 15.91 -15.55 -3.37
CA ASP A 169 17.09 -16.42 -3.17
C ASP A 169 18.41 -15.66 -3.38
N SER A 170 18.47 -14.46 -2.83
CA SER A 170 19.57 -13.49 -3.02
C SER A 170 19.57 -12.44 -1.93
N GLU A 171 20.72 -11.94 -1.57
CA GLU A 171 20.83 -10.78 -0.70
C GLU A 171 20.33 -9.52 -1.43
N ILE A 172 19.26 -8.93 -0.91
CA ILE A 172 18.64 -7.72 -1.45
C ILE A 172 19.00 -6.53 -0.57
N CYS A 173 19.74 -5.58 -1.12
CA CYS A 173 20.03 -4.32 -0.44
C CYS A 173 18.94 -3.30 -0.71
N LEU A 174 18.09 -2.99 0.28
CA LEU A 174 17.13 -1.90 0.20
C LEU A 174 17.74 -0.60 0.74
N GLY A 175 17.64 0.49 -0.02
CA GLY A 175 17.88 1.82 0.49
C GLY A 175 16.81 2.21 1.54
N SER A 176 17.23 2.96 2.58
CA SER A 176 16.31 3.48 3.61
C SER A 176 15.54 4.71 3.09
N GLU A 177 14.67 4.47 2.11
CA GLU A 177 13.87 5.53 1.50
C GLU A 177 12.62 5.80 2.34
N ASN A 178 12.37 7.08 2.63
CA ASN A 178 11.18 7.53 3.36
C ASN A 178 10.99 6.93 4.76
N SER A 179 12.08 6.64 5.47
CA SER A 179 11.99 6.37 6.91
C SER A 179 11.34 7.57 7.60
N SER A 180 10.42 7.32 8.54
CA SER A 180 9.86 8.41 9.36
C SER A 180 10.99 9.06 10.16
N SER A 181 10.99 10.38 10.24
CA SER A 181 11.93 11.13 11.08
C SER A 181 11.64 10.96 12.58
N THR A 182 10.44 10.46 12.91
CA THR A 182 10.02 10.24 14.28
C THR A 182 10.62 8.96 14.84
N LYS A 183 11.27 9.10 16.00
CA LYS A 183 11.81 7.96 16.76
C LYS A 183 10.73 7.25 17.60
N ARG A 184 9.50 7.78 17.60
CA ARG A 184 8.39 7.28 18.40
C ARG A 184 7.86 5.98 17.80
N HIS A 185 7.76 4.94 18.59
CA HIS A 185 7.17 3.67 18.15
C HIS A 185 5.66 3.83 17.93
N TYR A 186 5.08 3.16 16.92
CA TYR A 186 3.67 3.32 16.58
C TYR A 186 2.72 3.00 17.74
N THR A 187 3.09 2.10 18.62
CA THR A 187 2.27 1.73 19.80
C THR A 187 2.05 2.88 20.78
N GLU A 188 2.92 3.88 20.77
CA GLU A 188 2.83 5.05 21.66
C GLU A 188 1.84 6.12 21.17
N TYR A 189 1.31 5.96 19.94
CA TYR A 189 0.33 6.89 19.38
C TYR A 189 -1.09 6.63 19.87
N TYR A 190 -1.41 5.41 20.27
CA TYR A 190 -2.77 4.92 20.43
C TYR A 190 -3.26 4.87 21.88
N THR A 191 -4.45 5.42 22.12
CA THR A 191 -5.25 5.04 23.29
C THR A 191 -5.86 3.64 23.07
N ARG A 192 -6.43 3.07 24.13
CA ARG A 192 -7.13 1.78 24.05
C ARG A 192 -8.33 1.83 23.09
N GLU A 193 -9.10 2.91 23.16
CA GLU A 193 -10.27 3.11 22.28
C GLU A 193 -9.86 3.23 20.82
N GLN A 194 -8.81 3.98 20.53
CA GLN A 194 -8.27 4.13 19.18
C GLN A 194 -7.75 2.80 18.61
N ARG A 195 -7.09 1.98 19.44
CA ARG A 195 -6.68 0.63 19.05
C ARG A 195 -7.86 -0.23 18.63
N ASN A 196 -8.95 -0.20 19.42
CA ASN A 196 -10.16 -0.97 19.11
C ASN A 196 -10.83 -0.47 17.83
N LYS A 197 -10.93 0.84 17.65
CA LYS A 197 -11.46 1.43 16.42
C LYS A 197 -10.70 0.97 15.18
N VAL A 198 -9.38 0.93 15.22
CA VAL A 198 -8.57 0.40 14.12
C VAL A 198 -8.82 -1.09 13.94
N ALA A 199 -8.94 -1.86 15.03
CA ALA A 199 -9.23 -3.29 14.96
C ALA A 199 -10.56 -3.58 14.25
N GLU A 200 -11.58 -2.79 14.52
CA GLU A 200 -12.89 -2.89 13.89
C GLU A 200 -12.83 -2.56 12.38
N ASN A 201 -12.16 -1.47 12.03
CA ASN A 201 -12.05 -1.02 10.64
C ASN A 201 -11.18 -1.94 9.77
N PHE A 202 -10.17 -2.58 10.35
CA PHE A 202 -9.23 -3.45 9.65
C PHE A 202 -9.38 -4.93 10.04
N TRP A 203 -10.55 -5.33 10.55
CA TRP A 203 -10.80 -6.68 11.03
C TRP A 203 -10.45 -7.77 10.01
N LEU A 204 -10.68 -7.50 8.71
CA LEU A 204 -10.37 -8.44 7.65
C LEU A 204 -8.86 -8.69 7.53
N ASP A 205 -8.04 -7.62 7.52
CA ASP A 205 -6.58 -7.75 7.49
C ASP A 205 -6.06 -8.45 8.74
N ILE A 206 -6.58 -8.05 9.90
CA ILE A 206 -6.17 -8.57 11.20
C ILE A 206 -6.42 -10.08 11.27
N ASN A 207 -7.62 -10.52 10.93
CA ASN A 207 -7.98 -11.92 10.98
C ASN A 207 -7.28 -12.73 9.88
N TYR A 208 -7.19 -12.20 8.67
CA TYR A 208 -6.60 -12.92 7.55
C TYR A 208 -5.09 -13.10 7.70
N PHE A 209 -4.37 -12.06 8.09
CA PHE A 209 -2.91 -12.10 8.25
C PHE A 209 -2.45 -12.43 9.68
N GLY A 210 -3.36 -12.54 10.64
CA GLY A 210 -3.06 -12.82 12.03
C GLY A 210 -2.26 -11.71 12.71
N PHE A 211 -2.55 -10.43 12.40
CA PHE A 211 -1.93 -9.31 13.10
C PHE A 211 -2.42 -9.20 14.53
N THR A 212 -1.52 -8.83 15.43
CA THR A 212 -1.87 -8.26 16.73
C THR A 212 -1.39 -6.81 16.79
N PHE A 213 -1.75 -6.09 17.84
CA PHE A 213 -1.27 -4.72 17.99
C PHE A 213 0.26 -4.64 18.04
N GLU A 214 0.91 -5.63 18.60
CA GLU A 214 2.36 -5.68 18.84
C GLU A 214 3.13 -6.51 17.78
N SER A 215 2.44 -7.24 16.89
CA SER A 215 3.11 -8.17 15.96
C SER A 215 2.80 -7.89 14.50
N GLY A 216 3.72 -8.28 13.62
CA GLY A 216 3.51 -8.39 12.19
C GLY A 216 2.61 -9.58 11.81
N ALA A 217 2.43 -9.82 10.52
CA ALA A 217 1.65 -10.94 10.02
C ALA A 217 2.24 -12.29 10.47
N THR A 218 1.36 -13.17 10.98
CA THR A 218 1.73 -14.49 11.48
C THR A 218 1.21 -15.63 10.62
N GLN A 219 0.28 -15.35 9.70
CA GLN A 219 -0.32 -16.32 8.80
C GLN A 219 -0.56 -15.74 7.40
N ASN A 220 -0.86 -16.60 6.44
CA ASN A 220 -1.17 -16.25 5.05
C ASN A 220 -0.10 -15.37 4.36
N TYR A 221 1.15 -15.59 4.70
CA TYR A 221 2.29 -15.00 4.02
C TYR A 221 3.15 -16.09 3.36
N TRP A 222 3.96 -15.65 2.42
CA TRP A 222 4.85 -16.53 1.66
C TRP A 222 5.91 -17.17 2.58
N LYS A 223 6.14 -18.46 2.36
CA LYS A 223 7.21 -19.22 3.02
C LYS A 223 7.96 -20.00 1.96
N LYS A 224 9.27 -20.02 2.09
CA LYS A 224 10.12 -20.89 1.26
C LYS A 224 9.70 -22.35 1.52
N GLN A 225 9.36 -23.08 0.46
CA GLN A 225 9.03 -24.50 0.52
C GLN A 225 10.31 -25.33 0.62
#